data_6cf0f8252efe710496e2dc13f299b60f
#
_entry.id   6cf0f8252efe710496e2dc13f299b60f
#
_cell.length_a   1.000
_cell.length_b   1.000
_cell.length_c   1.000
_cell.angle_alpha   90.00
_cell.angle_beta   90.00
_cell.angle_gamma   90.00
#
_symmetry.space_group_name_H-M   'P 1'
#
loop_
_entity.id
_entity.type
_entity.pdbx_description
1 polymer ?
#
loop_
_entity_poly.entity_id
_entity_poly.type
_entity_poly.pdbx_seq_one_letter_code
_entity_poly.pdbx_strand_id
1 'polypeptide(L)'
;DRRFVYWLERRGRGTFLRASPIDVSTLLQDKLFDRVETVVLTSATLASAGTFRFVRERLGLMEEKTDELVAPSSYDYERQSVLYLPPKMPDPRSPQWADAAAEEIVKILEVTRGRAFVLSTSLSGMRALYERVAPRVDFPCMVQGDASKSYLLEKFRQTPHAVLFATSSFWQGVDVRGEQLSCVIIDKLPFAVPTDPVVAARLRFIEDAGGSSFYEYSVPQAIISLKQGLGRLIRSATDRGVLSVLDPRLRTQGYGRQFLASLPVRRATSDLSEVARVFGAGETVAR
;
A
#
# COMPACT_ATOMS: atom_id res chain seq x y z
N ASP A 1 -20.10 -9.71 -25.32
CA ASP A 1 -20.38 -8.30 -25.06
C ASP A 1 -19.07 -7.54 -24.87
N ARG A 2 -18.85 -6.47 -25.65
CA ARG A 2 -17.61 -5.66 -25.59
C ARG A 2 -17.43 -4.87 -24.29
N ARG A 3 -18.45 -4.80 -23.45
CA ARG A 3 -18.40 -4.19 -22.12
C ARG A 3 -17.78 -5.09 -21.07
N PHE A 4 -17.52 -6.37 -21.41
CA PHE A 4 -16.96 -7.36 -20.51
C PHE A 4 -15.60 -7.85 -21.01
N VAL A 5 -14.69 -8.13 -20.07
CA VAL A 5 -13.50 -8.93 -20.32
C VAL A 5 -13.79 -10.37 -19.94
N TYR A 6 -13.36 -11.30 -20.78
CA TYR A 6 -13.52 -12.73 -20.58
C TYR A 6 -12.15 -13.39 -20.50
N TRP A 7 -11.97 -14.30 -19.55
CA TRP A 7 -10.72 -15.06 -19.44
C TRP A 7 -10.94 -16.45 -18.88
N LEU A 8 -9.92 -17.30 -19.07
CA LEU A 8 -9.83 -18.62 -18.47
C LEU A 8 -8.95 -18.55 -17.23
N GLU A 9 -9.48 -19.03 -16.11
CA GLU A 9 -8.74 -19.18 -14.87
C GLU A 9 -8.52 -20.65 -14.57
N ARG A 10 -7.26 -21.04 -14.36
CA ARG A 10 -6.91 -22.40 -13.97
C ARG A 10 -6.59 -22.46 -12.48
N ARG A 11 -7.34 -23.25 -11.70
CA ARG A 11 -7.10 -23.48 -10.29
C ARG A 11 -6.97 -24.98 -10.02
N GLY A 12 -5.74 -25.43 -9.74
CA GLY A 12 -5.43 -26.85 -9.61
C GLY A 12 -5.79 -27.61 -10.90
N ARG A 13 -6.73 -28.57 -10.81
CA ARG A 13 -7.25 -29.34 -11.96
C ARG A 13 -8.46 -28.69 -12.64
N GLY A 14 -9.04 -27.65 -12.05
CA GLY A 14 -10.22 -26.98 -12.58
C GLY A 14 -9.90 -25.86 -13.54
N THR A 15 -10.73 -25.71 -14.59
CA THR A 15 -10.70 -24.58 -15.52
C THR A 15 -12.04 -23.84 -15.41
N PHE A 16 -11.98 -22.54 -15.21
CA PHE A 16 -13.12 -21.68 -14.97
C PHE A 16 -13.18 -20.59 -16.05
N LEU A 17 -14.34 -20.46 -16.67
CA LEU A 17 -14.67 -19.31 -17.50
C LEU A 17 -15.04 -18.14 -16.58
N ARG A 18 -14.39 -17.02 -16.78
CA ARG A 18 -14.64 -15.80 -16.03
C ARG A 18 -15.09 -14.68 -16.96
N ALA A 19 -15.97 -13.84 -16.45
CA ALA A 19 -16.37 -12.60 -17.09
C ALA A 19 -16.48 -11.51 -16.03
N SER A 20 -15.99 -10.31 -16.36
CA SER A 20 -16.12 -9.14 -15.51
C SER A 20 -16.43 -7.92 -16.36
N PRO A 21 -17.29 -6.99 -15.90
CA PRO A 21 -17.45 -5.73 -16.58
C PRO A 21 -16.15 -4.93 -16.55
N ILE A 22 -15.80 -4.31 -17.67
CA ILE A 22 -14.64 -3.42 -17.78
C ILE A 22 -14.92 -2.11 -17.02
N ASP A 23 -16.15 -1.62 -17.13
CA ASP A 23 -16.66 -0.48 -16.42
C ASP A 23 -17.93 -0.84 -15.65
N VAL A 24 -17.97 -0.51 -14.36
CA VAL A 24 -19.11 -0.79 -13.49
C VAL A 24 -20.05 0.42 -13.30
N SER A 25 -19.66 1.58 -13.81
CA SER A 25 -20.37 2.84 -13.59
C SER A 25 -21.84 2.78 -13.98
N THR A 26 -22.13 2.37 -15.23
CA THR A 26 -23.50 2.23 -15.71
C THR A 26 -24.29 1.16 -14.95
N LEU A 27 -23.64 0.09 -14.57
CA LEU A 27 -24.26 -1.00 -13.80
C LEU A 27 -24.65 -0.53 -12.39
N LEU A 28 -23.79 0.26 -11.76
CA LEU A 28 -24.07 0.83 -10.43
C LEU A 28 -25.15 1.90 -10.53
N GLN A 29 -25.15 2.69 -11.59
CA GLN A 29 -26.21 3.66 -11.86
C GLN A 29 -27.57 2.95 -11.90
N ASP A 30 -27.72 1.96 -12.80
CA ASP A 30 -28.98 1.24 -13.01
C ASP A 30 -29.44 0.42 -11.80
N LYS A 31 -28.52 -0.18 -11.06
CA LYS A 31 -28.84 -1.16 -10.01
C LYS A 31 -28.86 -0.59 -8.61
N LEU A 32 -28.20 0.54 -8.39
CA LEU A 32 -28.06 1.15 -7.06
C LEU A 32 -28.53 2.61 -7.06
N PHE A 33 -27.82 3.50 -7.77
CA PHE A 33 -28.01 4.94 -7.60
C PHE A 33 -29.35 5.47 -8.10
N ASP A 34 -29.94 4.85 -9.15
CA ASP A 34 -31.28 5.21 -9.64
C ASP A 34 -32.42 4.55 -8.83
N ARG A 35 -32.09 3.65 -7.88
CA ARG A 35 -33.09 2.92 -7.11
C ARG A 35 -33.13 3.29 -5.64
N VAL A 36 -32.08 3.90 -5.15
CA VAL A 36 -31.94 4.28 -3.74
C VAL A 36 -31.83 5.78 -3.67
N GLU A 37 -32.71 6.41 -2.90
CA GLU A 37 -32.80 7.86 -2.79
C GLU A 37 -31.51 8.50 -2.26
N THR A 38 -30.86 7.84 -1.29
CA THR A 38 -29.63 8.34 -0.69
C THR A 38 -28.62 7.19 -0.47
N VAL A 39 -27.41 7.37 -0.97
CA VAL A 39 -26.30 6.41 -0.79
C VAL A 39 -25.13 7.10 -0.11
N VAL A 40 -24.65 6.59 1.00
CA VAL A 40 -23.47 7.08 1.72
C VAL A 40 -22.29 6.15 1.48
N LEU A 41 -21.22 6.67 0.89
CA LEU A 41 -19.97 5.95 0.67
C LEU A 41 -18.91 6.48 1.66
N THR A 42 -18.36 5.62 2.48
CA THR A 42 -17.36 6.02 3.46
C THR A 42 -16.14 5.10 3.43
N SER A 43 -14.95 5.69 3.43
CA SER A 43 -13.68 4.98 3.57
C SER A 43 -12.55 5.98 3.86
N ALA A 44 -11.50 5.50 4.50
CA ALA A 44 -10.26 6.27 4.69
C ALA A 44 -9.46 6.51 3.38
N THR A 45 -9.83 5.82 2.29
CA THR A 45 -9.04 5.81 1.03
C THR A 45 -9.88 6.16 -0.21
N LEU A 46 -11.00 6.87 -0.08
CA LEU A 46 -11.79 7.33 -1.23
C LEU A 46 -11.08 8.43 -2.02
N ALA A 47 -10.45 9.38 -1.31
CA ALA A 47 -9.74 10.47 -1.96
C ALA A 47 -8.32 10.09 -2.40
N SER A 48 -7.94 10.48 -3.62
CA SER A 48 -6.58 10.40 -4.17
C SER A 48 -6.13 11.80 -4.57
N ALA A 49 -4.91 12.20 -4.16
CA ALA A 49 -4.39 13.55 -4.36
C ALA A 49 -5.33 14.68 -3.89
N GLY A 50 -6.09 14.43 -2.82
CA GLY A 50 -7.03 15.40 -2.26
C GLY A 50 -8.37 15.52 -2.98
N THR A 51 -8.65 14.69 -4.00
CA THR A 51 -9.89 14.72 -4.78
C THR A 51 -10.59 13.36 -4.78
N PHE A 52 -11.91 13.36 -5.00
CA PHE A 52 -12.70 12.14 -5.16
C PHE A 52 -12.88 11.76 -6.65
N ARG A 53 -12.28 12.50 -7.57
CA ARG A 53 -12.46 12.32 -9.01
C ARG A 53 -12.32 10.86 -9.43
N PHE A 54 -11.26 10.18 -9.00
CA PHE A 54 -11.00 8.78 -9.36
C PHE A 54 -12.14 7.84 -8.94
N VAL A 55 -12.65 7.98 -7.72
CA VAL A 55 -13.74 7.13 -7.23
C VAL A 55 -15.07 7.49 -7.88
N ARG A 56 -15.34 8.79 -8.12
CA ARG A 56 -16.55 9.25 -8.84
C ARG A 56 -16.60 8.63 -10.22
N GLU A 57 -15.56 8.81 -11.03
CA GLU A 57 -15.50 8.27 -12.39
C GLU A 57 -15.63 6.74 -12.40
N ARG A 58 -14.99 6.05 -11.45
CA ARG A 58 -15.08 4.59 -11.33
C ARG A 58 -16.46 4.07 -10.97
N LEU A 59 -17.21 4.78 -10.18
CA LEU A 59 -18.54 4.38 -9.71
C LEU A 59 -19.67 5.02 -10.53
N GLY A 60 -19.37 5.93 -11.44
CA GLY A 60 -20.37 6.64 -12.24
C GLY A 60 -21.15 7.68 -11.44
N LEU A 61 -20.54 8.29 -10.42
CA LEU A 61 -21.18 9.33 -9.61
C LEU A 61 -21.14 10.67 -10.36
N MET A 62 -22.30 11.30 -10.51
CA MET A 62 -22.42 12.62 -11.11
C MET A 62 -22.01 13.69 -10.10
N GLU A 63 -21.21 14.66 -10.53
CA GLU A 63 -20.68 15.71 -9.66
C GLU A 63 -21.83 16.54 -9.05
N GLU A 64 -22.83 16.84 -9.82
CA GLU A 64 -23.97 17.66 -9.43
C GLU A 64 -24.90 16.98 -8.40
N LYS A 65 -24.78 15.66 -8.26
CA LYS A 65 -25.60 14.84 -7.34
C LYS A 65 -24.75 14.25 -6.18
N THR A 66 -23.51 14.71 -6.03
CA THR A 66 -22.58 14.09 -5.08
C THR A 66 -22.00 15.14 -4.14
N ASP A 67 -22.29 15.01 -2.86
CA ASP A 67 -21.62 15.78 -1.82
C ASP A 67 -20.35 15.07 -1.37
N GLU A 68 -19.25 15.79 -1.31
CA GLU A 68 -17.93 15.27 -0.96
C GLU A 68 -17.45 15.86 0.37
N LEU A 69 -17.01 14.99 1.29
CA LEU A 69 -16.46 15.40 2.57
C LEU A 69 -15.16 14.67 2.88
N VAL A 70 -14.09 15.41 3.10
CA VAL A 70 -12.84 14.91 3.68
C VAL A 70 -12.82 15.29 5.15
N ALA A 71 -13.12 14.33 6.03
CA ALA A 71 -12.98 14.53 7.46
C ALA A 71 -11.48 14.58 7.86
N PRO A 72 -11.05 15.55 8.67
CA PRO A 72 -9.69 15.59 9.17
C PRO A 72 -9.38 14.35 10.03
N SER A 73 -8.13 13.90 9.99
CA SER A 73 -7.70 12.80 10.84
C SER A 73 -7.69 13.25 12.31
N SER A 74 -8.12 12.34 13.20
CA SER A 74 -7.96 12.52 14.66
C SER A 74 -6.53 12.27 15.15
N TYR A 75 -5.63 11.80 14.28
CA TYR A 75 -4.25 11.49 14.61
C TYR A 75 -3.30 12.60 14.13
N ASP A 76 -2.30 12.93 14.96
CA ASP A 76 -1.23 13.86 14.63
C ASP A 76 -0.10 13.14 13.92
N TYR A 77 -0.29 12.86 12.61
CA TYR A 77 0.72 12.18 11.79
C TYR A 77 2.07 12.90 11.74
N GLU A 78 2.09 14.22 11.94
CA GLU A 78 3.33 15.00 11.90
C GLU A 78 4.24 14.69 13.09
N ARG A 79 3.65 14.46 14.27
CA ARG A 79 4.37 14.08 15.48
C ARG A 79 4.54 12.57 15.63
N GLN A 80 3.57 11.81 15.15
CA GLN A 80 3.51 10.35 15.35
C GLN A 80 4.25 9.55 14.29
N SER A 81 4.54 10.14 13.13
CA SER A 81 5.10 9.36 12.02
C SER A 81 6.13 10.11 11.20
N VAL A 82 7.02 9.35 10.57
CA VAL A 82 8.01 9.84 9.61
C VAL A 82 7.99 8.98 8.36
N LEU A 83 8.11 9.63 7.19
CA LEU A 83 8.32 8.98 5.91
C LEU A 83 9.82 8.94 5.62
N TYR A 84 10.39 7.74 5.66
CA TYR A 84 11.78 7.53 5.28
C TYR A 84 11.89 7.16 3.81
N LEU A 85 12.69 7.94 3.08
CA LEU A 85 13.00 7.72 1.67
C LEU A 85 14.52 7.61 1.53
N PRO A 86 15.08 6.43 1.26
CA PRO A 86 16.51 6.25 1.11
C PRO A 86 17.12 7.23 0.11
N PRO A 87 18.31 7.79 0.40
CA PRO A 87 18.91 8.83 -0.45
C PRO A 87 19.35 8.29 -1.82
N LYS A 88 19.75 7.03 -1.88
CA LYS A 88 20.28 6.38 -3.09
C LYS A 88 19.71 4.97 -3.21
N MET A 89 18.86 4.76 -4.18
CA MET A 89 18.36 3.45 -4.54
C MET A 89 18.47 3.26 -6.06
N PRO A 90 18.83 2.06 -6.55
CA PRO A 90 18.82 1.78 -7.98
C PRO A 90 17.39 1.77 -8.54
N ASP A 91 17.24 1.73 -9.86
CA ASP A 91 15.93 1.51 -10.50
C ASP A 91 15.36 0.15 -10.03
N PRO A 92 14.07 0.07 -9.70
CA PRO A 92 13.43 -1.19 -9.27
C PRO A 92 13.50 -2.35 -10.27
N ARG A 93 13.86 -2.08 -11.51
CA ARG A 93 14.09 -3.09 -12.57
C ARG A 93 15.54 -3.53 -12.69
N SER A 94 16.44 -2.84 -11.99
CA SER A 94 17.88 -3.17 -12.00
C SER A 94 18.15 -4.50 -11.31
N PRO A 95 19.12 -5.30 -11.81
CA PRO A 95 19.58 -6.51 -11.13
C PRO A 95 20.10 -6.24 -9.70
N GLN A 96 20.65 -5.06 -9.45
CA GLN A 96 21.18 -4.64 -8.15
C GLN A 96 20.08 -4.27 -7.13
N TRP A 97 18.83 -4.20 -7.57
CA TRP A 97 17.71 -3.76 -6.73
C TRP A 97 17.57 -4.57 -5.45
N ALA A 98 17.53 -5.90 -5.56
CA ALA A 98 17.26 -6.77 -4.42
C ALA A 98 18.33 -6.67 -3.33
N ASP A 99 19.58 -6.54 -3.74
CA ASP A 99 20.70 -6.43 -2.80
C ASP A 99 20.70 -5.06 -2.12
N ALA A 100 20.51 -3.97 -2.88
CA ALA A 100 20.41 -2.62 -2.32
C ALA A 100 19.19 -2.46 -1.40
N ALA A 101 18.04 -3.04 -1.77
CA ALA A 101 16.84 -3.02 -0.93
C ALA A 101 17.04 -3.82 0.36
N ALA A 102 17.70 -4.97 0.30
CA ALA A 102 18.02 -5.76 1.48
C ALA A 102 18.97 -5.01 2.44
N GLU A 103 20.02 -4.38 1.91
CA GLU A 103 20.92 -3.51 2.69
C GLU A 103 20.13 -2.43 3.45
N GLU A 104 19.24 -1.76 2.76
CA GLU A 104 18.48 -0.67 3.34
C GLU A 104 17.45 -1.15 4.37
N ILE A 105 16.79 -2.30 4.10
CA ILE A 105 15.87 -2.93 5.05
C ILE A 105 16.60 -3.28 6.34
N VAL A 106 17.80 -3.87 6.28
CA VAL A 106 18.61 -4.20 7.48
C VAL A 106 18.83 -2.95 8.32
N LYS A 107 19.32 -1.86 7.74
CA LYS A 107 19.54 -0.59 8.46
C LYS A 107 18.27 -0.05 9.11
N ILE A 108 17.14 -0.10 8.40
CA ILE A 108 15.86 0.34 8.96
C ILE A 108 15.46 -0.54 10.14
N LEU A 109 15.57 -1.87 10.01
CA LEU A 109 15.21 -2.82 11.07
C LEU A 109 16.09 -2.68 12.31
N GLU A 110 17.37 -2.37 12.16
CA GLU A 110 18.27 -2.07 13.28
C GLU A 110 17.80 -0.84 14.07
N VAL A 111 17.45 0.24 13.36
CA VAL A 111 16.95 1.49 13.96
C VAL A 111 15.58 1.30 14.62
N THR A 112 14.68 0.54 13.98
CA THR A 112 13.30 0.32 14.48
C THR A 112 13.19 -0.86 15.45
N ARG A 113 14.26 -1.62 15.62
CA ARG A 113 14.30 -2.86 16.42
C ARG A 113 13.24 -3.87 15.98
N GLY A 114 13.17 -4.18 14.69
CA GLY A 114 12.13 -5.02 14.11
C GLY A 114 10.76 -4.34 14.17
N ARG A 115 9.71 -5.02 14.67
CA ARG A 115 8.33 -4.57 14.76
C ARG A 115 7.80 -4.07 13.40
N ALA A 116 8.13 -4.83 12.35
CA ALA A 116 8.03 -4.35 10.98
C ALA A 116 7.25 -5.28 10.07
N PHE A 117 6.52 -4.66 9.14
CA PHE A 117 6.09 -5.33 7.91
C PHE A 117 6.98 -4.89 6.76
N VAL A 118 7.54 -5.85 6.03
CA VAL A 118 8.24 -5.66 4.77
C VAL A 118 7.31 -6.12 3.65
N LEU A 119 6.82 -5.17 2.89
CA LEU A 119 5.71 -5.36 1.97
C LEU A 119 6.18 -5.24 0.53
N SER A 120 6.07 -6.34 -0.19
CA SER A 120 6.52 -6.46 -1.58
C SER A 120 5.38 -6.50 -2.57
N THR A 121 5.66 -6.07 -3.78
CA THR A 121 4.69 -6.07 -4.90
C THR A 121 4.54 -7.42 -5.58
N SER A 122 5.43 -8.39 -5.29
CA SER A 122 5.38 -9.75 -5.83
C SER A 122 5.87 -10.79 -4.82
N LEU A 123 5.39 -12.03 -4.96
CA LEU A 123 5.83 -13.16 -4.12
C LEU A 123 7.33 -13.48 -4.32
N SER A 124 7.82 -13.40 -5.55
CA SER A 124 9.24 -13.65 -5.85
C SER A 124 10.14 -12.57 -5.25
N GLY A 125 9.75 -11.29 -5.35
CA GLY A 125 10.47 -10.17 -4.73
C GLY A 125 10.47 -10.28 -3.21
N MET A 126 9.35 -10.63 -2.61
CA MET A 126 9.23 -10.88 -1.18
C MET A 126 10.18 -11.98 -0.69
N ARG A 127 10.20 -13.14 -1.37
CA ARG A 127 11.11 -14.24 -1.03
C ARG A 127 12.58 -13.84 -1.19
N ALA A 128 12.92 -13.16 -2.28
CA ALA A 128 14.27 -12.69 -2.52
C ALA A 128 14.77 -11.71 -1.43
N LEU A 129 13.90 -10.83 -0.92
CA LEU A 129 14.25 -9.94 0.18
C LEU A 129 14.33 -10.69 1.51
N TYR A 130 13.39 -11.60 1.78
CA TYR A 130 13.44 -12.43 3.00
C TYR A 130 14.75 -13.22 3.12
N GLU A 131 15.14 -13.91 2.05
CA GLU A 131 16.38 -14.73 2.01
C GLU A 131 17.65 -13.90 2.22
N ARG A 132 17.64 -12.62 1.83
CA ARG A 132 18.78 -11.71 1.97
C ARG A 132 18.82 -10.99 3.33
N VAL A 133 17.67 -10.74 3.93
CA VAL A 133 17.56 -9.94 5.17
C VAL A 133 17.55 -10.83 6.41
N ALA A 134 16.77 -11.92 6.42
CA ALA A 134 16.57 -12.72 7.61
C ALA A 134 17.86 -13.27 8.24
N PRO A 135 18.89 -13.70 7.47
CA PRO A 135 20.17 -14.14 8.04
C PRO A 135 21.05 -13.01 8.61
N ARG A 136 20.67 -11.75 8.41
CA ARG A 136 21.49 -10.56 8.72
C ARG A 136 20.94 -9.73 9.88
N VAL A 137 19.81 -10.14 10.46
CA VAL A 137 19.15 -9.43 11.56
C VAL A 137 18.87 -10.39 12.71
N ASP A 138 18.98 -9.92 13.95
CA ASP A 138 18.71 -10.72 15.16
C ASP A 138 17.21 -10.69 15.54
N PHE A 139 16.33 -10.33 14.60
CA PHE A 139 14.88 -10.27 14.83
C PHE A 139 14.18 -11.49 14.27
N PRO A 140 13.14 -12.02 14.95
CA PRO A 140 12.33 -13.12 14.43
C PRO A 140 11.67 -12.75 13.10
N CYS A 141 12.11 -13.35 12.00
CA CYS A 141 11.58 -13.12 10.66
C CYS A 141 10.58 -14.20 10.29
N MET A 142 9.43 -13.74 9.75
CA MET A 142 8.35 -14.57 9.22
C MET A 142 8.12 -14.20 7.76
N VAL A 143 7.66 -15.17 6.96
CA VAL A 143 7.36 -14.89 5.54
C VAL A 143 6.04 -15.50 5.12
N GLN A 144 5.29 -14.78 4.33
CA GLN A 144 4.03 -15.23 3.74
C GLN A 144 4.25 -16.49 2.90
N GLY A 145 3.40 -17.49 3.15
CA GLY A 145 3.45 -18.78 2.47
C GLY A 145 4.01 -19.91 3.34
N ASP A 146 4.72 -19.61 4.43
CA ASP A 146 5.21 -20.65 5.35
C ASP A 146 4.09 -21.17 6.27
N ALA A 147 3.03 -20.38 6.45
CA ALA A 147 1.82 -20.78 7.17
C ALA A 147 0.60 -19.98 6.70
N SER A 148 -0.57 -20.29 7.27
CA SER A 148 -1.79 -19.52 6.97
C SER A 148 -1.66 -18.07 7.41
N LYS A 149 -2.36 -17.15 6.73
CA LYS A 149 -2.38 -15.72 7.05
C LYS A 149 -2.73 -15.46 8.52
N SER A 150 -3.77 -16.15 9.03
CA SER A 150 -4.23 -15.97 10.41
C SER A 150 -3.18 -16.40 11.42
N TYR A 151 -2.51 -17.53 11.17
CA TYR A 151 -1.44 -18.00 12.03
C TYR A 151 -0.22 -17.05 12.05
N LEU A 152 0.21 -16.60 10.88
CA LEU A 152 1.35 -15.67 10.79
C LEU A 152 1.06 -14.36 11.52
N LEU A 153 -0.16 -13.82 11.39
CA LEU A 153 -0.57 -12.60 12.09
C LEU A 153 -0.63 -12.79 13.60
N GLU A 154 -1.17 -13.93 14.06
CA GLU A 154 -1.23 -14.21 15.49
C GLU A 154 0.18 -14.40 16.07
N LYS A 155 1.03 -15.16 15.39
CA LYS A 155 2.44 -15.33 15.77
C LYS A 155 3.20 -14.00 15.78
N PHE A 156 2.95 -13.12 14.79
CA PHE A 156 3.55 -11.78 14.75
C PHE A 156 3.14 -10.94 15.97
N ARG A 157 1.86 -10.97 16.37
CA ARG A 157 1.37 -10.25 17.57
C ARG A 157 2.00 -10.74 18.86
N GLN A 158 2.28 -12.04 18.96
CA GLN A 158 2.84 -12.67 20.16
C GLN A 158 4.37 -12.63 20.21
N THR A 159 5.04 -12.30 19.12
CA THR A 159 6.49 -12.34 19.01
C THR A 159 7.06 -10.91 19.10
N PRO A 160 7.78 -10.57 20.18
CA PRO A 160 8.45 -9.27 20.29
C PRO A 160 9.44 -9.06 19.13
N HIS A 161 9.51 -7.82 18.65
CA HIS A 161 10.44 -7.41 17.60
C HIS A 161 10.32 -8.17 16.27
N ALA A 162 9.20 -8.86 16.03
CA ALA A 162 9.00 -9.63 14.82
C ALA A 162 9.02 -8.79 13.55
N VAL A 163 9.50 -9.41 12.47
CA VAL A 163 9.49 -8.88 11.12
C VAL A 163 8.69 -9.82 10.23
N LEU A 164 7.68 -9.29 9.53
CA LEU A 164 6.86 -10.09 8.62
C LEU A 164 7.06 -9.62 7.18
N PHE A 165 7.57 -10.53 6.35
CA PHE A 165 7.66 -10.34 4.90
C PHE A 165 6.37 -10.83 4.24
N ALA A 166 5.69 -9.93 3.53
CA ALA A 166 4.41 -10.23 2.91
C ALA A 166 4.21 -9.44 1.61
N THR A 167 3.21 -9.83 0.81
CA THR A 167 2.77 -9.06 -0.34
C THR A 167 1.64 -8.10 0.02
N SER A 168 1.33 -7.17 -0.87
CA SER A 168 0.25 -6.19 -0.68
C SER A 168 -1.11 -6.82 -0.38
N SER A 169 -1.38 -8.03 -0.87
CA SER A 169 -2.60 -8.79 -0.55
C SER A 169 -2.73 -9.13 0.93
N PHE A 170 -1.64 -9.12 1.67
CA PHE A 170 -1.62 -9.39 3.10
C PHE A 170 -2.14 -8.19 3.93
N TRP A 171 -2.08 -6.96 3.40
CA TRP A 171 -2.49 -5.75 4.13
C TRP A 171 -4.00 -5.67 4.37
N GLN A 172 -4.78 -6.22 3.45
CA GLN A 172 -6.24 -6.19 3.57
C GLN A 172 -6.70 -7.05 4.75
N GLY A 173 -7.44 -6.41 5.67
CA GLY A 173 -8.00 -7.09 6.84
C GLY A 173 -7.00 -7.39 7.97
N VAL A 174 -5.78 -6.82 7.95
CA VAL A 174 -4.83 -6.98 9.05
C VAL A 174 -5.11 -5.96 10.15
N ASP A 175 -5.32 -6.44 11.37
CA ASP A 175 -5.44 -5.63 12.58
C ASP A 175 -4.30 -5.98 13.54
N VAL A 176 -3.20 -5.21 13.46
CA VAL A 176 -2.10 -5.25 14.44
C VAL A 176 -2.02 -3.87 15.06
N ARG A 177 -2.14 -3.78 16.38
CA ARG A 177 -2.25 -2.51 17.12
C ARG A 177 -0.99 -2.24 17.94
N GLY A 178 -0.73 -0.95 18.16
CA GLY A 178 0.25 -0.46 19.11
C GLY A 178 1.70 -0.74 18.70
N GLU A 179 2.56 -0.88 19.69
CA GLU A 179 4.01 -1.00 19.52
C GLU A 179 4.47 -2.23 18.72
N GLN A 180 3.61 -3.21 18.53
CA GLN A 180 3.95 -4.43 17.80
C GLN A 180 4.18 -4.19 16.30
N LEU A 181 3.55 -3.16 15.72
CA LEU A 181 3.78 -2.73 14.34
C LEU A 181 4.08 -1.23 14.32
N SER A 182 5.32 -0.88 14.34
CA SER A 182 5.79 0.50 14.33
C SER A 182 6.63 0.84 13.07
N CYS A 183 6.83 -0.13 12.18
CA CYS A 183 7.55 0.07 10.93
C CYS A 183 6.82 -0.63 9.77
N VAL A 184 6.62 0.11 8.68
CA VAL A 184 6.12 -0.45 7.41
C VAL A 184 7.12 -0.08 6.33
N ILE A 185 7.70 -1.08 5.71
CA ILE A 185 8.66 -0.93 4.61
C ILE A 185 8.02 -1.43 3.33
N ILE A 186 7.96 -0.58 2.32
CA ILE A 186 7.41 -0.88 1.00
C ILE A 186 8.55 -0.94 0.00
N ASP A 187 8.71 -2.08 -0.65
CA ASP A 187 9.80 -2.30 -1.61
C ASP A 187 9.64 -1.40 -2.85
N LYS A 188 8.51 -1.49 -3.51
CA LYS A 188 8.20 -0.78 -4.76
C LYS A 188 6.81 -0.16 -4.70
N LEU A 189 6.59 0.91 -5.47
CA LEU A 189 5.26 1.49 -5.61
C LEU A 189 4.26 0.44 -6.11
N PRO A 190 3.08 0.29 -5.45
CA PRO A 190 2.15 -0.81 -5.68
C PRO A 190 1.28 -0.59 -6.92
N PHE A 191 1.92 -0.43 -8.08
CA PHE A 191 1.20 -0.40 -9.36
C PHE A 191 0.54 -1.74 -9.63
N ALA A 192 -0.68 -1.71 -10.14
CA ALA A 192 -1.40 -2.91 -10.56
C ALA A 192 -0.63 -3.65 -11.66
N VAL A 193 -0.74 -4.98 -11.64
CA VAL A 193 -0.04 -5.83 -12.62
C VAL A 193 -0.75 -5.75 -13.97
N PRO A 194 -0.10 -5.28 -15.04
CA PRO A 194 -0.75 -5.11 -16.34
C PRO A 194 -1.24 -6.42 -17.00
N THR A 195 -0.77 -7.57 -16.52
CA THR A 195 -1.20 -8.89 -17.02
C THR A 195 -2.48 -9.41 -16.37
N ASP A 196 -3.02 -8.73 -15.35
CA ASP A 196 -4.37 -9.01 -14.85
C ASP A 196 -5.39 -8.67 -15.94
N PRO A 197 -6.29 -9.61 -16.35
CA PRO A 197 -7.21 -9.39 -17.45
C PRO A 197 -8.13 -8.17 -17.26
N VAL A 198 -8.60 -7.93 -16.03
CA VAL A 198 -9.50 -6.82 -15.73
C VAL A 198 -8.74 -5.49 -15.78
N VAL A 199 -7.53 -5.46 -15.21
CA VAL A 199 -6.65 -4.28 -15.25
C VAL A 199 -6.30 -3.97 -16.71
N ALA A 200 -5.83 -4.96 -17.48
CA ALA A 200 -5.47 -4.78 -18.88
C ALA A 200 -6.63 -4.24 -19.73
N ALA A 201 -7.83 -4.80 -19.54
CA ALA A 201 -9.02 -4.34 -20.26
C ALA A 201 -9.40 -2.90 -19.88
N ARG A 202 -9.26 -2.54 -18.61
CA ARG A 202 -9.54 -1.18 -18.12
C ARG A 202 -8.54 -0.15 -18.67
N LEU A 203 -7.26 -0.49 -18.69
CA LEU A 203 -6.23 0.39 -19.26
C LEU A 203 -6.53 0.68 -20.74
N ARG A 204 -6.85 -0.37 -21.53
CA ARG A 204 -7.24 -0.22 -22.92
C ARG A 204 -8.50 0.62 -23.10
N PHE A 205 -9.51 0.38 -22.28
CA PHE A 205 -10.77 1.15 -22.33
C PHE A 205 -10.53 2.65 -22.18
N ILE A 206 -9.64 3.06 -21.28
CA ILE A 206 -9.27 4.47 -21.08
C ILE A 206 -8.50 5.01 -22.29
N GLU A 207 -7.54 4.23 -22.80
CA GLU A 207 -6.72 4.62 -23.97
C GLU A 207 -7.57 4.74 -25.25
N ASP A 208 -8.50 3.81 -25.48
CA ASP A 208 -9.44 3.84 -26.60
C ASP A 208 -10.37 5.07 -26.56
N ALA A 209 -10.64 5.57 -25.35
CA ALA A 209 -11.39 6.83 -25.14
C ALA A 209 -10.50 8.10 -25.26
N GLY A 210 -9.20 7.95 -25.59
CA GLY A 210 -8.25 9.06 -25.72
C GLY A 210 -7.67 9.57 -24.40
N GLY A 211 -7.90 8.85 -23.29
CA GLY A 211 -7.37 9.17 -21.97
C GLY A 211 -5.97 8.61 -21.74
N SER A 212 -5.37 8.97 -20.61
CA SER A 212 -4.10 8.43 -20.14
C SER A 212 -4.31 7.37 -19.06
N SER A 213 -4.28 6.09 -19.45
CA SER A 213 -4.49 4.97 -18.54
C SER A 213 -3.53 5.00 -17.34
N PHE A 214 -2.32 5.53 -17.53
CA PHE A 214 -1.35 5.67 -16.47
C PHE A 214 -1.78 6.69 -15.41
N TYR A 215 -2.15 7.91 -15.82
CA TYR A 215 -2.51 8.99 -14.88
C TYR A 215 -3.94 8.88 -14.36
N GLU A 216 -4.87 8.36 -15.15
CA GLU A 216 -6.28 8.26 -14.77
C GLU A 216 -6.61 6.99 -13.99
N TYR A 217 -5.79 5.93 -14.13
CA TYR A 217 -6.03 4.66 -13.44
C TYR A 217 -4.85 4.19 -12.59
N SER A 218 -3.67 3.99 -13.20
CA SER A 218 -2.55 3.31 -12.53
C SER A 218 -2.01 4.10 -11.34
N VAL A 219 -1.82 5.41 -11.49
CA VAL A 219 -1.32 6.28 -10.42
C VAL A 219 -2.33 6.42 -9.28
N PRO A 220 -3.62 6.77 -9.50
CA PRO A 220 -4.60 6.85 -8.43
C PRO A 220 -4.80 5.51 -7.70
N GLN A 221 -4.86 4.40 -8.42
CA GLN A 221 -4.99 3.07 -7.84
C GLN A 221 -3.80 2.70 -6.96
N ALA A 222 -2.57 3.01 -7.41
CA ALA A 222 -1.36 2.76 -6.63
C ALA A 222 -1.29 3.67 -5.38
N ILE A 223 -1.74 4.92 -5.46
CA ILE A 223 -1.87 5.83 -4.31
C ILE A 223 -2.84 5.24 -3.27
N ILE A 224 -4.01 4.78 -3.69
CA ILE A 224 -5.00 4.15 -2.80
C ILE A 224 -4.40 2.92 -2.13
N SER A 225 -3.72 2.07 -2.89
CA SER A 225 -3.05 0.88 -2.36
C SER A 225 -1.96 1.24 -1.34
N LEU A 226 -1.17 2.27 -1.61
CA LEU A 226 -0.15 2.76 -0.67
C LEU A 226 -0.78 3.32 0.62
N LYS A 227 -1.85 4.10 0.52
CA LYS A 227 -2.58 4.63 1.68
C LYS A 227 -3.17 3.54 2.56
N GLN A 228 -3.67 2.45 1.97
CA GLN A 228 -4.20 1.31 2.73
C GLN A 228 -3.12 0.65 3.58
N GLY A 229 -1.88 0.55 3.08
CA GLY A 229 -0.73 0.07 3.85
C GLY A 229 -0.40 0.97 5.05
N LEU A 230 -0.43 2.29 4.82
CA LEU A 230 -0.15 3.30 5.85
C LEU A 230 -1.16 3.35 6.98
N GLY A 231 -2.44 3.21 6.67
CA GLY A 231 -3.52 3.27 7.67
C GLY A 231 -3.43 2.17 8.74
N ARG A 232 -2.39 1.34 8.69
CA ARG A 232 -2.08 0.32 9.69
C ARG A 232 -1.06 0.77 10.74
N LEU A 233 -0.30 1.83 10.45
CA LEU A 233 0.81 2.28 11.26
C LEU A 233 0.38 3.11 12.48
N ILE A 234 -0.59 4.02 12.31
CA ILE A 234 -1.10 4.90 13.38
C ILE A 234 -2.58 4.61 13.60
N ARG A 235 -2.95 4.18 14.80
CA ARG A 235 -4.30 3.77 15.20
C ARG A 235 -4.75 4.32 16.55
N SER A 236 -3.81 4.88 17.31
CA SER A 236 -4.05 5.54 18.58
C SER A 236 -3.27 6.85 18.67
N ALA A 237 -3.61 7.67 19.63
CA ALA A 237 -2.89 8.93 19.90
C ALA A 237 -1.46 8.70 20.41
N THR A 238 -1.15 7.50 20.89
CA THR A 238 0.16 7.14 21.44
C THR A 238 1.04 6.38 20.44
N ASP A 239 0.48 5.87 19.34
CA ASP A 239 1.26 5.13 18.34
C ASP A 239 2.31 6.04 17.70
N ARG A 240 3.44 5.46 17.41
CA ARG A 240 4.52 6.07 16.65
C ARG A 240 5.01 5.11 15.59
N GLY A 241 5.44 5.63 14.44
CA GLY A 241 5.88 4.72 13.42
C GLY A 241 6.60 5.36 12.24
N VAL A 242 7.24 4.48 11.50
CA VAL A 242 7.97 4.80 10.28
C VAL A 242 7.31 4.13 9.09
N LEU A 243 6.99 4.93 8.10
CA LEU A 243 6.80 4.43 6.74
C LEU A 243 8.11 4.57 5.99
N SER A 244 8.60 3.49 5.43
CA SER A 244 9.70 3.55 4.47
C SER A 244 9.22 3.14 3.08
N VAL A 245 9.58 3.90 2.05
CA VAL A 245 9.35 3.54 0.66
C VAL A 245 10.70 3.52 -0.05
N LEU A 246 11.13 2.33 -0.46
CA LEU A 246 12.45 2.12 -1.06
C LEU A 246 12.51 2.54 -2.52
N ASP A 247 11.36 2.70 -3.17
CA ASP A 247 11.24 3.02 -4.59
C ASP A 247 11.69 4.46 -4.91
N PRO A 248 12.80 4.65 -5.63
CA PRO A 248 13.30 6.00 -5.94
C PRO A 248 12.36 6.81 -6.83
N ARG A 249 11.44 6.15 -7.56
CA ARG A 249 10.48 6.80 -8.45
C ARG A 249 9.54 7.75 -7.69
N LEU A 250 9.35 7.52 -6.39
CA LEU A 250 8.58 8.43 -5.54
C LEU A 250 9.18 9.86 -5.50
N ARG A 251 10.50 9.99 -5.66
CA ARG A 251 11.18 11.28 -5.71
C ARG A 251 11.59 11.72 -7.10
N THR A 252 11.89 10.78 -7.98
CA THR A 252 12.50 11.06 -9.28
C THR A 252 11.49 11.23 -10.42
N GLN A 253 10.26 10.75 -10.23
CA GLN A 253 9.22 10.81 -11.26
C GLN A 253 8.18 11.90 -10.94
N GLY A 254 7.66 12.54 -11.99
CA GLY A 254 6.68 13.64 -11.84
C GLY A 254 5.42 13.26 -11.06
N TYR A 255 4.94 12.03 -11.23
CA TYR A 255 3.78 11.51 -10.48
C TYR A 255 4.06 11.30 -8.98
N GLY A 256 5.32 11.21 -8.56
CA GLY A 256 5.68 11.03 -7.15
C GLY A 256 5.12 12.12 -6.24
N ARG A 257 4.98 13.35 -6.76
CA ARG A 257 4.34 14.46 -6.02
C ARG A 257 2.89 14.15 -5.63
N GLN A 258 2.15 13.46 -6.51
CA GLN A 258 0.76 13.07 -6.23
C GLN A 258 0.70 12.03 -5.10
N PHE A 259 1.64 11.08 -5.07
CA PHE A 259 1.78 10.13 -3.97
C PHE A 259 2.06 10.87 -2.66
N LEU A 260 3.10 11.70 -2.62
CA LEU A 260 3.48 12.44 -1.41
C LEU A 260 2.36 13.34 -0.90
N ALA A 261 1.66 14.04 -1.78
CA ALA A 261 0.52 14.88 -1.42
C ALA A 261 -0.68 14.08 -0.86
N SER A 262 -0.80 12.80 -1.24
CA SER A 262 -1.88 11.90 -0.81
C SER A 262 -1.63 11.23 0.52
N LEU A 263 -0.35 11.14 0.96
CA LEU A 263 -0.01 10.48 2.22
C LEU A 263 -0.35 11.38 3.41
N PRO A 264 -0.85 10.82 4.53
CA PRO A 264 -1.07 11.58 5.75
C PRO A 264 0.23 12.00 6.44
N VAL A 265 1.33 11.23 6.20
CA VAL A 265 2.66 11.52 6.76
C VAL A 265 3.29 12.67 5.98
N ARG A 266 3.49 13.81 6.65
CA ARG A 266 4.03 15.03 6.03
C ARG A 266 5.54 15.16 6.19
N ARG A 267 6.08 14.63 7.29
CA ARG A 267 7.51 14.69 7.59
C ARG A 267 8.24 13.61 6.81
N ALA A 268 8.98 14.01 5.77
CA ALA A 268 9.83 13.12 4.98
C ALA A 268 11.30 13.38 5.28
N THR A 269 12.09 12.31 5.40
CA THR A 269 13.53 12.36 5.63
C THR A 269 14.28 11.32 4.81
N SER A 270 15.57 11.55 4.60
CA SER A 270 16.53 10.58 4.06
C SER A 270 17.61 10.22 5.09
N ASP A 271 17.45 10.68 6.33
CA ASP A 271 18.37 10.47 7.43
C ASP A 271 17.79 9.47 8.44
N LEU A 272 18.45 8.33 8.60
CA LEU A 272 18.07 7.31 9.58
C LEU A 272 18.20 7.80 11.03
N SER A 273 19.00 8.81 11.31
CA SER A 273 19.08 9.40 12.65
C SER A 273 17.78 10.10 13.04
N GLU A 274 17.06 10.67 12.08
CA GLU A 274 15.73 11.23 12.33
C GLU A 274 14.68 10.13 12.54
N VAL A 275 14.81 9.00 11.85
CA VAL A 275 13.98 7.82 12.12
C VAL A 275 14.19 7.35 13.55
N ALA A 276 15.45 7.23 13.99
CA ALA A 276 15.80 6.83 15.36
C ALA A 276 15.15 7.73 16.42
N ARG A 277 15.08 9.05 16.19
CA ARG A 277 14.45 9.99 17.14
C ARG A 277 12.96 9.75 17.35
N VAL A 278 12.24 9.21 16.37
CA VAL A 278 10.82 8.85 16.51
C VAL A 278 10.65 7.73 17.54
N PHE A 279 11.61 6.81 17.63
CA PHE A 279 11.60 5.70 18.57
C PHE A 279 12.28 6.04 19.91
N GLY A 280 13.36 6.81 19.91
CA GLY A 280 14.14 7.18 21.10
C GLY A 280 13.41 8.15 22.05
N ALA A 281 12.43 8.90 21.57
CA ALA A 281 11.64 9.81 22.43
C ALA A 281 10.64 9.10 23.36
N GLY A 282 10.54 7.76 23.28
CA GLY A 282 9.69 6.91 24.15
C GLY A 282 10.42 6.26 25.33
N GLU A 283 11.75 6.19 25.30
CA GLU A 283 12.54 5.48 26.35
C GLU A 283 12.91 6.37 27.56
N THR A 284 12.57 7.66 27.58
CA THR A 284 12.97 8.58 28.67
C THR A 284 11.93 8.72 29.80
N VAL A 285 10.88 7.91 29.84
CA VAL A 285 9.84 7.96 30.90
C VAL A 285 9.69 6.63 31.62
N ALA A 286 10.79 5.93 31.91
CA ALA A 286 10.81 4.83 32.87
C ALA A 286 12.16 4.80 33.59
N ARG A 287 12.33 5.70 34.54
CA ARG A 287 13.22 5.57 35.69
C ARG A 287 12.47 5.96 36.96
#